data_4a23449740b2669849d99d5ad23bdf6c
#
_entry.id   4a23449740b2669849d99d5ad23bdf6c
#
_cell.length_a   1.000
_cell.length_b   1.000
_cell.length_c   1.000
_cell.angle_alpha   90.00
_cell.angle_beta   90.00
_cell.angle_gamma   90.00
#
_symmetry.space_group_name_H-M   'P 1'
#
loop_
_entity.id
_entity.type
_entity.pdbx_description
1 polymer ?
#
loop_
_entity_poly.entity_id
_entity_poly.type
_entity_poly.pdbx_seq_one_letter_code
_entity_poly.pdbx_strand_id
1 'polypeptide(L)'
;MLHMDFKKLLAKYGKTKRDGIIHVGAHIGEEIGFYKELGFAKILLFEPLTEPFGKIPVCEGVYKVNCALGSTNETLVMNVADNFESSSILKPSHHLVAHPDVKFVGEESVSVKRLDDWFETNEFALSMNDFSCMVLDAQGYEGKIVLGATETLKRMDVVYSEVSVQDLYHENTHMNYLDYQLNRYNLNRKETWISYSGSGEAIYIKDNT
;
A
#
# COMPACT_ATOMS: atom_id res chain seq x y z
N MET A 1 4.79 1.25 -9.76
CA MET A 1 5.49 0.06 -10.37
C MET A 1 6.53 -0.46 -9.38
N LEU A 2 6.54 -1.78 -9.09
CA LEU A 2 7.48 -2.39 -8.13
C LEU A 2 8.90 -2.38 -8.73
N HIS A 3 9.85 -1.63 -8.14
CA HIS A 3 11.24 -1.53 -8.62
C HIS A 3 12.08 -2.76 -8.26
N MET A 4 11.82 -3.36 -7.09
CA MET A 4 12.47 -4.62 -6.72
C MET A 4 11.75 -5.81 -7.36
N ASP A 5 12.49 -6.84 -7.74
CA ASP A 5 11.92 -8.08 -8.31
C ASP A 5 11.16 -8.86 -7.22
N PHE A 6 9.91 -8.48 -6.99
CA PHE A 6 9.03 -9.07 -5.97
C PHE A 6 8.91 -10.60 -6.11
N LYS A 7 8.89 -11.12 -7.35
CA LYS A 7 8.86 -12.57 -7.63
C LYS A 7 10.10 -13.27 -7.07
N LYS A 8 11.28 -12.75 -7.35
CA LYS A 8 12.53 -13.30 -6.82
C LYS A 8 12.60 -13.19 -5.31
N LEU A 9 12.12 -12.09 -4.73
CA LEU A 9 12.10 -11.89 -3.28
C LEU A 9 11.20 -12.91 -2.59
N LEU A 10 9.99 -13.15 -3.09
CA LEU A 10 9.11 -14.16 -2.55
C LEU A 10 9.74 -15.56 -2.61
N ALA A 11 10.40 -15.91 -3.72
CA ALA A 11 11.11 -17.18 -3.86
C ALA A 11 12.32 -17.27 -2.90
N LYS A 12 13.13 -16.21 -2.82
CA LYS A 12 14.32 -16.15 -1.94
C LYS A 12 13.99 -16.40 -0.47
N TYR A 13 12.87 -15.86 0.00
CA TYR A 13 12.44 -16.00 1.40
C TYR A 13 11.46 -17.13 1.64
N GLY A 14 11.29 -18.05 0.65
CA GLY A 14 10.46 -19.23 0.79
C GLY A 14 8.96 -18.96 0.95
N LYS A 15 8.52 -17.76 0.57
CA LYS A 15 7.10 -17.38 0.67
C LYS A 15 6.37 -17.83 -0.60
N THR A 16 5.87 -19.05 -0.57
CA THR A 16 5.20 -19.72 -1.72
C THR A 16 3.69 -19.66 -1.66
N LYS A 17 3.11 -19.34 -0.49
CA LYS A 17 1.67 -19.21 -0.30
C LYS A 17 1.14 -18.04 -1.14
N ARG A 18 0.06 -18.28 -1.89
CA ARG A 18 -0.56 -17.33 -2.83
C ARG A 18 -2.08 -17.24 -2.59
N ASP A 19 -2.51 -17.19 -1.34
CA ASP A 19 -3.94 -17.08 -1.02
C ASP A 19 -4.51 -15.79 -1.60
N GLY A 20 -4.10 -14.66 -1.10
CA GLY A 20 -4.47 -13.37 -1.61
C GLY A 20 -3.43 -12.29 -1.31
N ILE A 21 -3.55 -11.20 -2.06
CA ILE A 21 -2.76 -9.98 -1.91
C ILE A 21 -3.67 -8.78 -1.72
N ILE A 22 -3.31 -7.91 -0.76
CA ILE A 22 -3.93 -6.59 -0.56
C ILE A 22 -2.99 -5.56 -1.15
N HIS A 23 -3.49 -4.64 -1.99
CA HIS A 23 -2.73 -3.51 -2.50
C HIS A 23 -3.43 -2.21 -2.13
N VAL A 24 -2.76 -1.36 -1.41
CA VAL A 24 -3.23 -0.04 -0.96
C VAL A 24 -2.52 1.04 -1.77
N GLY A 25 -3.30 1.90 -2.43
CA GLY A 25 -2.82 2.83 -3.45
C GLY A 25 -2.69 2.14 -4.80
N ALA A 26 -3.77 1.50 -5.26
CA ALA A 26 -3.71 0.63 -6.44
C ALA A 26 -3.80 1.37 -7.78
N HIS A 27 -3.94 2.70 -7.77
CA HIS A 27 -4.06 3.56 -8.95
C HIS A 27 -5.06 2.99 -9.96
N ILE A 28 -4.64 2.67 -11.18
CA ILE A 28 -5.51 2.05 -12.20
C ILE A 28 -5.38 0.52 -12.23
N GLY A 29 -4.65 -0.09 -11.29
CA GLY A 29 -4.50 -1.54 -11.15
C GLY A 29 -3.50 -2.17 -12.10
N GLU A 30 -2.41 -1.49 -12.41
CA GLU A 30 -1.35 -1.94 -13.32
C GLU A 30 -0.77 -3.30 -12.93
N GLU A 31 -0.67 -3.58 -11.62
CA GLU A 31 -0.06 -4.79 -11.09
C GLU A 31 -0.99 -6.02 -11.11
N ILE A 32 -2.27 -5.87 -11.47
CA ILE A 32 -3.23 -7.00 -11.49
C ILE A 32 -2.71 -8.16 -12.33
N GLY A 33 -2.21 -7.88 -13.53
CA GLY A 33 -1.64 -8.91 -14.42
C GLY A 33 -0.48 -9.64 -13.76
N PHE A 34 0.42 -8.90 -13.16
CA PHE A 34 1.58 -9.43 -12.45
C PHE A 34 1.19 -10.27 -11.23
N TYR A 35 0.21 -9.84 -10.42
CA TYR A 35 -0.27 -10.63 -9.29
C TYR A 35 -0.93 -11.94 -9.72
N LYS A 36 -1.68 -11.93 -10.82
CA LYS A 36 -2.24 -13.15 -11.42
C LYS A 36 -1.15 -14.12 -11.91
N GLU A 37 -0.11 -13.61 -12.56
CA GLU A 37 1.06 -14.41 -13.00
C GLU A 37 1.82 -15.01 -11.80
N LEU A 38 1.84 -14.33 -10.66
CA LEU A 38 2.38 -14.85 -9.41
C LEU A 38 1.49 -15.94 -8.77
N GLY A 39 0.24 -16.09 -9.24
CA GLY A 39 -0.70 -17.08 -8.78
C GLY A 39 -1.58 -16.66 -7.60
N PHE A 40 -1.68 -15.37 -7.29
CA PHE A 40 -2.62 -14.89 -6.27
C PHE A 40 -4.06 -15.12 -6.72
N ALA A 41 -4.83 -15.86 -5.91
CA ALA A 41 -6.22 -16.20 -6.20
C ALA A 41 -7.18 -15.03 -5.93
N LYS A 42 -6.85 -14.20 -4.95
CA LYS A 42 -7.62 -13.02 -4.56
C LYS A 42 -6.73 -11.78 -4.56
N ILE A 43 -7.17 -10.72 -5.22
CA ILE A 43 -6.48 -9.44 -5.32
C ILE A 43 -7.44 -8.38 -4.82
N LEU A 44 -7.15 -7.78 -3.65
CA LEU A 44 -7.96 -6.74 -3.03
C LEU A 44 -7.25 -5.40 -3.17
N LEU A 45 -7.89 -4.46 -3.85
CA LEU A 45 -7.32 -3.17 -4.22
C LEU A 45 -8.08 -2.03 -3.54
N PHE A 46 -7.34 -1.14 -2.90
CA PHE A 46 -7.84 0.11 -2.34
C PHE A 46 -7.28 1.28 -3.13
N GLU A 47 -8.16 2.09 -3.70
CA GLU A 47 -7.81 3.31 -4.43
C GLU A 47 -8.79 4.43 -4.06
N PRO A 48 -8.32 5.51 -3.42
CA PRO A 48 -9.20 6.58 -2.95
C PRO A 48 -9.74 7.49 -4.05
N LEU A 49 -8.93 7.80 -5.08
CA LEU A 49 -9.31 8.77 -6.11
C LEU A 49 -10.31 8.17 -7.09
N THR A 50 -11.38 8.90 -7.34
CA THR A 50 -12.50 8.44 -8.17
C THR A 50 -12.07 8.13 -9.60
N GLU A 51 -11.22 8.96 -10.21
CA GLU A 51 -10.82 8.78 -11.61
C GLU A 51 -9.92 7.55 -11.80
N PRO A 52 -8.79 7.35 -11.07
CA PRO A 52 -8.00 6.12 -11.15
C PRO A 52 -8.83 4.87 -10.80
N PHE A 53 -9.61 4.91 -9.72
CA PHE A 53 -10.48 3.81 -9.30
C PHE A 53 -11.43 3.36 -10.42
N GLY A 54 -12.01 4.32 -11.16
CA GLY A 54 -12.89 4.04 -12.29
C GLY A 54 -12.23 3.25 -13.42
N LYS A 55 -10.90 3.37 -13.55
CA LYS A 55 -10.09 2.69 -14.59
C LYS A 55 -9.64 1.29 -14.18
N ILE A 56 -9.70 0.92 -12.88
CA ILE A 56 -9.35 -0.43 -12.43
C ILE A 56 -10.27 -1.45 -13.11
N PRO A 57 -9.72 -2.45 -13.82
CA PRO A 57 -10.52 -3.45 -14.53
C PRO A 57 -11.30 -4.34 -13.57
N VAL A 58 -12.54 -4.64 -13.94
CA VAL A 58 -13.39 -5.61 -13.24
C VAL A 58 -13.13 -6.99 -13.84
N CYS A 59 -12.59 -7.91 -13.06
CA CYS A 59 -12.33 -9.27 -13.50
C CYS A 59 -12.35 -10.25 -12.32
N GLU A 60 -12.48 -11.53 -12.62
CA GLU A 60 -12.55 -12.60 -11.60
C GLU A 60 -11.34 -12.58 -10.66
N GLY A 61 -11.61 -12.74 -9.35
CA GLY A 61 -10.60 -12.73 -8.29
C GLY A 61 -10.07 -11.35 -7.93
N VAL A 62 -10.55 -10.27 -8.56
CA VAL A 62 -10.18 -8.89 -8.26
C VAL A 62 -11.34 -8.17 -7.58
N TYR A 63 -11.05 -7.59 -6.43
CA TYR A 63 -11.97 -6.82 -5.60
C TYR A 63 -11.42 -5.41 -5.45
N LYS A 64 -12.19 -4.40 -5.80
CA LYS A 64 -11.75 -3.00 -5.72
C LYS A 64 -12.66 -2.18 -4.81
N VAL A 65 -12.05 -1.33 -4.00
CA VAL A 65 -12.72 -0.51 -2.99
C VAL A 65 -12.30 0.95 -3.16
N ASN A 66 -13.27 1.84 -3.34
CA ASN A 66 -13.00 3.26 -3.47
C ASN A 66 -12.90 3.92 -2.10
N CYS A 67 -11.79 3.75 -1.44
CA CYS A 67 -11.44 4.47 -0.21
C CYS A 67 -9.92 4.44 0.02
N ALA A 68 -9.43 5.38 0.80
CA ALA A 68 -8.12 5.30 1.44
C ALA A 68 -8.18 4.41 2.68
N LEU A 69 -7.02 3.93 3.12
CA LEU A 69 -6.87 3.28 4.41
C LEU A 69 -6.10 4.17 5.38
N GLY A 70 -6.41 4.06 6.66
CA GLY A 70 -5.76 4.85 7.71
C GLY A 70 -6.01 4.30 9.11
N SER A 71 -5.65 5.07 10.14
CA SER A 71 -5.78 4.67 11.55
C SER A 71 -7.17 4.89 12.15
N THR A 72 -8.04 5.64 11.45
CA THR A 72 -9.40 6.01 11.87
C THR A 72 -10.35 5.95 10.69
N ASN A 73 -11.65 5.81 10.97
CA ASN A 73 -12.70 5.92 9.96
C ASN A 73 -13.16 7.38 9.90
N GLU A 74 -12.83 8.06 8.82
CA GLU A 74 -13.08 9.49 8.65
C GLU A 74 -13.17 9.90 7.17
N THR A 75 -13.43 11.17 6.91
CA THR A 75 -13.29 11.76 5.57
C THR A 75 -12.16 12.76 5.61
N LEU A 76 -11.21 12.63 4.70
CA LEU A 76 -10.07 13.53 4.57
C LEU A 76 -10.00 14.13 3.17
N VAL A 77 -9.24 15.21 3.04
CA VAL A 77 -8.94 15.83 1.75
C VAL A 77 -7.61 15.26 1.24
N MET A 78 -7.61 14.77 0.01
CA MET A 78 -6.44 14.28 -0.70
C MET A 78 -5.96 15.34 -1.70
N ASN A 79 -4.67 15.68 -1.67
CA ASN A 79 -4.05 16.56 -2.65
C ASN A 79 -3.81 15.78 -3.94
N VAL A 80 -4.42 16.20 -5.05
CA VAL A 80 -4.41 15.48 -6.32
C VAL A 80 -3.27 15.99 -7.20
N ALA A 81 -2.36 15.10 -7.59
CA ALA A 81 -1.31 15.37 -8.56
C ALA A 81 -1.79 15.10 -10.00
N ASP A 82 -1.17 15.75 -10.98
CA ASP A 82 -1.51 15.61 -12.41
C ASP A 82 -1.22 14.20 -12.98
N ASN A 83 -0.30 13.46 -12.35
CA ASN A 83 -0.01 12.05 -12.67
C ASN A 83 -0.84 11.06 -11.83
N PHE A 84 -1.67 11.52 -10.88
CA PHE A 84 -2.41 10.77 -9.87
C PHE A 84 -1.54 9.94 -8.90
N GLU A 85 -0.46 9.30 -9.37
CA GLU A 85 0.43 8.42 -8.57
C GLU A 85 1.08 9.15 -7.38
N SER A 86 1.38 10.45 -7.54
CA SER A 86 1.97 11.29 -6.48
C SER A 86 0.93 11.93 -5.56
N SER A 87 -0.35 11.60 -5.71
CA SER A 87 -1.42 12.16 -4.86
C SER A 87 -1.33 11.63 -3.45
N SER A 88 -1.54 12.50 -2.46
CA SER A 88 -1.43 12.12 -1.05
C SER A 88 -2.44 12.87 -0.17
N ILE A 89 -2.87 12.23 0.92
CA ILE A 89 -3.57 12.89 2.03
C ILE A 89 -2.65 13.92 2.70
N LEU A 90 -1.34 13.66 2.67
CA LEU A 90 -0.34 14.56 3.23
C LEU A 90 -0.04 15.71 2.26
N LYS A 91 0.29 16.87 2.80
CA LYS A 91 0.72 18.00 1.96
C LYS A 91 2.11 17.76 1.38
N PRO A 92 2.35 18.02 0.08
CA PRO A 92 3.67 17.87 -0.50
C PRO A 92 4.67 18.84 0.16
N SER A 93 5.90 18.37 0.36
CA SER A 93 7.01 19.12 0.95
C SER A 93 8.24 19.03 0.02
N HIS A 94 9.25 18.26 0.38
CA HIS A 94 10.42 18.04 -0.47
C HIS A 94 10.09 17.34 -1.81
N HIS A 95 8.93 16.70 -1.92
CA HIS A 95 8.41 16.10 -3.16
C HIS A 95 8.45 17.10 -4.34
N LEU A 96 8.09 18.37 -4.11
CA LEU A 96 8.11 19.41 -5.14
C LEU A 96 9.52 19.73 -5.67
N VAL A 97 10.56 19.44 -4.89
CA VAL A 97 11.95 19.60 -5.28
C VAL A 97 12.48 18.32 -5.94
N ALA A 98 12.12 17.17 -5.40
CA ALA A 98 12.55 15.87 -5.90
C ALA A 98 11.91 15.50 -7.25
N HIS A 99 10.65 15.95 -7.47
CA HIS A 99 9.85 15.68 -8.66
C HIS A 99 9.25 16.97 -9.23
N PRO A 100 10.07 17.88 -9.81
CA PRO A 100 9.65 19.23 -10.21
C PRO A 100 8.64 19.24 -11.37
N ASP A 101 8.54 18.15 -12.13
CA ASP A 101 7.60 18.00 -13.24
C ASP A 101 6.18 17.64 -12.77
N VAL A 102 6.01 17.15 -11.54
CA VAL A 102 4.71 16.80 -10.95
C VAL A 102 4.04 18.04 -10.38
N LYS A 103 2.77 18.26 -10.74
CA LYS A 103 1.96 19.39 -10.27
C LYS A 103 0.76 18.91 -9.49
N PHE A 104 0.52 19.53 -8.34
CA PHE A 104 -0.72 19.35 -7.61
C PHE A 104 -1.79 20.26 -8.20
N VAL A 105 -2.84 19.66 -8.75
CA VAL A 105 -3.82 20.31 -9.62
C VAL A 105 -5.21 20.46 -8.98
N GLY A 106 -5.42 19.85 -7.82
CA GLY A 106 -6.70 19.93 -7.13
C GLY A 106 -6.71 19.20 -5.80
N GLU A 107 -7.90 19.06 -5.26
CA GLU A 107 -8.18 18.34 -4.02
C GLU A 107 -9.44 17.47 -4.22
N GLU A 108 -9.47 16.29 -3.59
CA GLU A 108 -10.64 15.40 -3.58
C GLU A 108 -10.92 14.94 -2.15
N SER A 109 -12.20 14.97 -1.74
CA SER A 109 -12.64 14.38 -0.47
C SER A 109 -12.71 12.87 -0.59
N VAL A 110 -11.95 12.16 0.22
CA VAL A 110 -11.87 10.70 0.19
C VAL A 110 -12.32 10.10 1.51
N SER A 111 -13.04 8.97 1.45
CA SER A 111 -13.34 8.17 2.62
C SER A 111 -12.07 7.44 3.06
N VAL A 112 -11.76 7.51 4.36
CA VAL A 112 -10.67 6.75 4.98
C VAL A 112 -11.29 5.69 5.88
N LYS A 113 -10.77 4.47 5.80
CA LYS A 113 -11.22 3.33 6.61
C LYS A 113 -10.05 2.69 7.35
N ARG A 114 -10.31 2.17 8.53
CA ARG A 114 -9.41 1.18 9.11
C ARG A 114 -9.59 -0.16 8.38
N LEU A 115 -8.50 -0.79 7.98
CA LEU A 115 -8.58 -2.07 7.26
C LEU A 115 -9.25 -3.16 8.08
N ASP A 116 -8.95 -3.23 9.38
CA ASP A 116 -9.56 -4.21 10.28
C ASP A 116 -11.10 -4.05 10.34
N ASP A 117 -11.59 -2.80 10.45
CA ASP A 117 -13.04 -2.50 10.49
C ASP A 117 -13.70 -2.76 9.12
N TRP A 118 -12.98 -2.51 8.02
CA TRP A 118 -13.47 -2.82 6.68
C TRP A 118 -13.73 -4.32 6.51
N PHE A 119 -12.86 -5.18 7.02
CA PHE A 119 -13.06 -6.63 6.96
C PHE A 119 -14.30 -7.10 7.72
N GLU A 120 -14.71 -6.41 8.79
CA GLU A 120 -15.93 -6.75 9.54
C GLU A 120 -17.22 -6.49 8.76
N THR A 121 -17.21 -5.56 7.80
CA THR A 121 -18.41 -5.04 7.14
C THR A 121 -18.37 -5.11 5.61
N ASN A 122 -17.32 -5.74 5.01
CA ASN A 122 -17.15 -5.71 3.56
C ASN A 122 -18.24 -6.49 2.80
N GLU A 123 -18.64 -5.94 1.67
CA GLU A 123 -19.69 -6.46 0.79
C GLU A 123 -19.30 -7.73 0.01
N PHE A 124 -18.00 -8.02 -0.06
CA PHE A 124 -17.45 -9.17 -0.81
C PHE A 124 -17.37 -10.46 0.03
N ALA A 125 -17.75 -10.42 1.30
CA ALA A 125 -17.60 -11.52 2.25
C ALA A 125 -16.16 -12.08 2.35
N LEU A 126 -15.16 -11.20 2.16
CA LEU A 126 -13.76 -11.54 2.30
C LEU A 126 -13.35 -11.57 3.78
N SER A 127 -12.43 -12.48 4.10
CA SER A 127 -11.83 -12.62 5.43
C SER A 127 -10.37 -12.18 5.40
N MET A 128 -9.86 -11.64 6.50
CA MET A 128 -8.41 -11.37 6.66
C MET A 128 -7.56 -12.62 6.39
N ASN A 129 -8.10 -13.82 6.67
CA ASN A 129 -7.41 -15.09 6.45
C ASN A 129 -7.27 -15.47 4.97
N ASP A 130 -7.96 -14.77 4.07
CA ASP A 130 -7.83 -14.94 2.63
C ASP A 130 -6.53 -14.34 2.08
N PHE A 131 -5.79 -13.58 2.89
CA PHE A 131 -4.64 -12.80 2.43
C PHE A 131 -3.39 -13.14 3.22
N SER A 132 -2.26 -13.21 2.53
CA SER A 132 -0.94 -13.45 3.11
C SER A 132 0.10 -12.40 2.71
N CYS A 133 -0.21 -11.55 1.74
CA CYS A 133 0.66 -10.48 1.25
C CYS A 133 -0.06 -9.13 1.27
N MET A 134 0.69 -8.07 1.57
CA MET A 134 0.22 -6.68 1.52
C MET A 134 1.23 -5.81 0.80
N VAL A 135 0.76 -4.95 -0.10
CA VAL A 135 1.52 -3.88 -0.76
C VAL A 135 0.99 -2.54 -0.28
N LEU A 136 1.89 -1.68 0.15
CA LEU A 136 1.60 -0.33 0.62
C LEU A 136 2.32 0.69 -0.27
N ASP A 137 1.54 1.50 -0.98
CA ASP A 137 2.00 2.61 -1.82
C ASP A 137 1.00 3.77 -1.64
N ALA A 138 1.14 4.48 -0.54
CA ALA A 138 0.19 5.50 -0.10
C ALA A 138 0.84 6.88 0.10
N GLN A 139 1.95 7.10 -0.58
CA GLN A 139 2.64 8.38 -0.68
C GLN A 139 2.85 9.04 0.68
N GLY A 140 3.48 8.26 1.58
CA GLY A 140 3.86 8.70 2.93
C GLY A 140 2.86 8.37 4.04
N TYR A 141 1.66 7.84 3.72
CA TYR A 141 0.61 7.55 4.70
C TYR A 141 0.66 6.12 5.27
N GLU A 142 1.67 5.31 4.93
CA GLU A 142 1.83 3.89 5.24
C GLU A 142 1.74 3.61 6.75
N GLY A 143 2.34 4.46 7.58
CA GLY A 143 2.30 4.30 9.04
C GLY A 143 0.89 4.40 9.62
N LYS A 144 0.03 5.24 9.05
CA LYS A 144 -1.38 5.34 9.46
C LYS A 144 -2.17 4.11 9.03
N ILE A 145 -1.85 3.55 7.86
CA ILE A 145 -2.46 2.31 7.38
C ILE A 145 -2.12 1.15 8.31
N VAL A 146 -0.84 0.99 8.66
CA VAL A 146 -0.36 -0.05 9.59
C VAL A 146 -1.05 0.03 10.94
N LEU A 147 -1.31 1.25 11.46
CA LEU A 147 -2.06 1.43 12.71
C LEU A 147 -3.54 1.02 12.61
N GLY A 148 -4.13 1.07 11.42
CA GLY A 148 -5.52 0.62 11.17
C GLY A 148 -5.66 -0.84 10.72
N ALA A 149 -4.54 -1.58 10.62
CA ALA A 149 -4.47 -2.94 10.08
C ALA A 149 -3.90 -3.95 11.09
N THR A 150 -4.10 -3.73 12.39
CA THR A 150 -3.40 -4.46 13.46
C THR A 150 -3.74 -5.96 13.50
N GLU A 151 -4.98 -6.34 13.26
CA GLU A 151 -5.41 -7.74 13.21
C GLU A 151 -5.05 -8.37 11.86
N THR A 152 -5.17 -7.61 10.79
CA THR A 152 -4.78 -8.04 9.44
C THR A 152 -3.28 -8.35 9.37
N LEU A 153 -2.42 -7.48 9.94
CA LEU A 153 -0.96 -7.68 9.93
C LEU A 153 -0.50 -8.96 10.65
N LYS A 154 -1.24 -9.43 11.64
CA LYS A 154 -0.96 -10.73 12.28
C LYS A 154 -1.05 -11.91 11.30
N ARG A 155 -1.77 -11.75 10.19
CA ARG A 155 -2.00 -12.77 9.15
C ARG A 155 -1.03 -12.67 7.98
N MET A 156 -0.38 -11.51 7.81
CA MET A 156 0.55 -11.29 6.69
C MET A 156 1.84 -12.06 6.88
N ASP A 157 2.30 -12.70 5.81
CA ASP A 157 3.63 -13.30 5.70
C ASP A 157 4.62 -12.34 5.07
N VAL A 158 4.10 -11.42 4.24
CA VAL A 158 4.90 -10.45 3.48
C VAL A 158 4.19 -9.09 3.48
N VAL A 159 4.95 -8.04 3.75
CA VAL A 159 4.57 -6.66 3.45
C VAL A 159 5.63 -6.08 2.51
N TYR A 160 5.20 -5.57 1.38
CA TYR A 160 6.02 -4.78 0.46
C TYR A 160 5.54 -3.34 0.54
N SER A 161 6.41 -2.39 0.78
CA SER A 161 6.00 -1.01 1.04
C SER A 161 6.88 -0.01 0.34
N GLU A 162 6.27 1.05 -0.21
CA GLU A 162 7.00 2.29 -0.39
C GLU A 162 7.54 2.75 0.98
N VAL A 163 8.76 3.29 0.98
CA VAL A 163 9.43 3.80 2.17
C VAL A 163 10.15 5.10 1.85
N SER A 164 10.28 5.96 2.84
CA SER A 164 11.01 7.21 2.69
C SER A 164 12.02 7.41 3.82
N VAL A 165 13.18 7.99 3.48
CA VAL A 165 14.20 8.46 4.43
C VAL A 165 14.27 9.99 4.47
N GLN A 166 13.40 10.68 3.73
CA GLN A 166 13.28 12.14 3.68
C GLN A 166 11.82 12.58 3.85
N ASP A 167 11.60 13.85 4.16
CA ASP A 167 10.28 14.46 4.30
C ASP A 167 9.72 14.86 2.93
N LEU A 168 9.36 13.88 2.09
CA LEU A 168 8.75 14.13 0.77
C LEU A 168 7.39 14.81 0.92
N TYR A 169 6.63 14.44 1.92
CA TYR A 169 5.39 15.05 2.35
C TYR A 169 5.51 15.50 3.81
N HIS A 170 4.71 16.45 4.24
CA HIS A 170 4.65 16.84 5.64
C HIS A 170 4.16 15.68 6.52
N GLU A 171 4.91 15.35 7.56
CA GLU A 171 4.58 14.26 8.49
C GLU A 171 4.49 12.86 7.81
N ASN A 172 5.20 12.64 6.70
CA ASN A 172 5.20 11.33 6.06
C ASN A 172 5.85 10.26 6.95
N THR A 173 5.45 9.03 6.72
CA THR A 173 6.01 7.87 7.40
C THR A 173 7.46 7.66 7.00
N HIS A 174 8.39 7.79 7.95
CA HIS A 174 9.78 7.40 7.74
C HIS A 174 9.96 5.89 7.86
N MET A 175 10.89 5.34 7.08
CA MET A 175 11.21 3.91 7.04
C MET A 175 11.46 3.33 8.44
N ASN A 176 12.20 4.02 9.31
CA ASN A 176 12.49 3.54 10.66
C ASN A 176 11.23 3.41 11.54
N TYR A 177 10.24 4.29 11.36
CA TYR A 177 8.98 4.18 12.06
C TYR A 177 8.17 2.98 11.54
N LEU A 178 8.17 2.76 10.24
CA LEU A 178 7.52 1.60 9.63
C LEU A 178 8.17 0.29 10.11
N ASP A 179 9.52 0.23 10.16
CA ASP A 179 10.28 -0.89 10.76
C ASP A 179 9.78 -1.19 12.19
N TYR A 180 9.72 -0.16 13.03
CA TYR A 180 9.27 -0.32 14.41
C TYR A 180 7.84 -0.87 14.51
N GLN A 181 6.92 -0.38 13.69
CA GLN A 181 5.54 -0.84 13.72
C GLN A 181 5.39 -2.27 13.20
N LEU A 182 6.05 -2.63 12.09
CA LEU A 182 5.93 -3.96 11.48
C LEU A 182 6.65 -5.04 12.29
N ASN A 183 7.77 -4.71 12.94
CA ASN A 183 8.48 -5.64 13.82
C ASN A 183 7.62 -6.16 14.97
N ARG A 184 6.60 -5.42 15.42
CA ARG A 184 5.64 -5.86 16.44
C ARG A 184 4.81 -7.09 16.03
N TYR A 185 4.77 -7.36 14.70
CA TYR A 185 4.08 -8.51 14.09
C TYR A 185 5.06 -9.56 13.57
N ASN A 186 6.35 -9.49 13.98
CA ASN A 186 7.46 -10.31 13.46
C ASN A 186 7.71 -10.12 11.95
N LEU A 187 7.23 -9.05 11.35
CA LEU A 187 7.50 -8.64 9.99
C LEU A 187 8.79 -7.81 9.99
N ASN A 188 9.90 -8.44 9.64
CA ASN A 188 11.23 -7.86 9.68
C ASN A 188 11.68 -7.45 8.28
N ARG A 189 12.22 -6.23 8.14
CA ARG A 189 12.76 -5.76 6.87
C ARG A 189 13.95 -6.63 6.43
N LYS A 190 13.89 -7.13 5.20
CA LYS A 190 14.92 -7.99 4.63
C LYS A 190 15.71 -7.31 3.53
N GLU A 191 15.07 -6.53 2.68
CA GLU A 191 15.71 -5.79 1.61
C GLU A 191 15.10 -4.41 1.45
N THR A 192 15.89 -3.49 0.91
CA THR A 192 15.50 -2.10 0.68
C THR A 192 16.22 -1.58 -0.55
N TRP A 193 15.50 -0.83 -1.36
CA TRP A 193 16.04 0.00 -2.42
C TRP A 193 15.62 1.46 -2.18
N ILE A 194 16.55 2.40 -2.23
CA ILE A 194 16.28 3.84 -2.06
C ILE A 194 16.86 4.60 -3.25
N SER A 195 16.04 5.45 -3.83
CA SER A 195 16.42 6.36 -4.92
C SER A 195 17.19 7.58 -4.39
N TYR A 196 17.72 8.39 -5.30
CA TYR A 196 18.37 9.67 -4.95
C TYR A 196 17.40 10.69 -4.34
N SER A 197 16.09 10.58 -4.61
CA SER A 197 15.05 11.43 -4.00
C SER A 197 14.76 11.07 -2.54
N GLY A 198 15.31 9.97 -2.02
CA GLY A 198 15.07 9.51 -0.65
C GLY A 198 13.78 8.70 -0.50
N SER A 199 13.03 8.45 -1.59
CA SER A 199 11.97 7.45 -1.64
C SER A 199 12.52 6.12 -2.13
N GLY A 200 11.82 5.04 -1.84
CA GLY A 200 12.20 3.72 -2.31
C GLY A 200 11.22 2.65 -1.87
N GLU A 201 11.67 1.43 -1.83
CA GLU A 201 10.85 0.28 -1.50
C GLU A 201 11.55 -0.63 -0.51
N ALA A 202 10.79 -1.27 0.35
CA ALA A 202 11.27 -2.26 1.29
C ALA A 202 10.36 -3.49 1.31
N ILE A 203 10.96 -4.67 1.51
CA ILE A 203 10.22 -5.89 1.76
C ILE A 203 10.43 -6.34 3.21
N TYR A 204 9.31 -6.60 3.87
CA TYR A 204 9.24 -7.14 5.23
C TYR A 204 8.69 -8.55 5.15
N ILE A 205 9.38 -9.47 5.81
CA ILE A 205 9.07 -10.89 5.81
C ILE A 205 8.82 -11.34 7.24
N LYS A 206 7.74 -12.08 7.45
CA LYS A 206 7.46 -12.71 8.74
C LYS A 206 8.49 -13.79 9.00
N ASP A 207 9.22 -13.65 10.09
CA ASP A 207 10.13 -14.70 10.53
C ASP A 207 9.33 -15.91 11.03
N ASN A 208 9.78 -17.09 10.64
CA ASN A 208 9.21 -18.33 11.16
C ASN A 208 9.58 -18.43 12.65
N THR A 209 8.58 -18.43 13.50
CA THR A 209 8.74 -18.76 14.93
C THR A 209 9.02 -20.23 15.13
#